data_5f8127c792baa9f7b42980035c751350
#
_entry.id   5f8127c792baa9f7b42980035c751350
#
_cell.length_a   1.000
_cell.length_b   1.000
_cell.length_c   1.000
_cell.angle_alpha   90.00
_cell.angle_beta   90.00
_cell.angle_gamma   90.00
#
_symmetry.space_group_name_H-M   'P 1'
#
loop_
_entity.id
_entity.type
_entity.pdbx_description
1 polymer ?
#
loop_
_entity_poly.entity_id
_entity_poly.type
_entity_poly.pdbx_seq_one_letter_code
_entity_poly.pdbx_strand_id
1 'polypeptide(L)'
;MAELVHDPVNRVRYAFQRDGENLIVDCAVDSGGSLPAHRHPRQVERWSVLDGQIRFRLGNTERLIGSADGEMVVTSDTDHGLANVSGREAHLRCRVEPALRLQAFLEESAAAARERLFTARGLPRGLAGARWAATFLERYATRQSFLNRRNSCSAP
;
A
#
# COMPACT_ATOMS: atom_id res chain seq x y z
N MET A 1 23.66 3.46 -2.45
CA MET A 1 22.33 3.41 -3.09
C MET A 1 21.37 2.69 -2.14
N ALA A 2 20.19 3.24 -1.91
CA ALA A 2 19.19 2.54 -1.11
C ALA A 2 18.81 1.22 -1.81
N GLU A 3 18.74 0.13 -1.04
CA GLU A 3 18.34 -1.17 -1.57
C GLU A 3 16.86 -1.11 -1.98
N LEU A 4 16.58 -1.49 -3.24
CA LEU A 4 15.22 -1.53 -3.73
C LEU A 4 14.52 -2.81 -3.29
N VAL A 5 13.42 -2.67 -2.59
CA VAL A 5 12.56 -3.78 -2.19
C VAL A 5 11.55 -4.06 -3.31
N HIS A 6 11.64 -5.23 -3.94
CA HIS A 6 10.78 -5.61 -5.05
C HIS A 6 9.61 -6.48 -4.58
N ASP A 7 8.39 -6.03 -4.86
CA ASP A 7 7.14 -6.77 -4.71
C ASP A 7 6.61 -7.23 -6.10
N PRO A 8 6.83 -8.48 -6.47
CA PRO A 8 6.41 -8.99 -7.78
C PRO A 8 4.89 -9.22 -7.90
N VAL A 9 4.17 -9.32 -6.79
CA VAL A 9 2.69 -9.49 -6.79
C VAL A 9 2.03 -8.18 -7.16
N ASN A 10 2.40 -7.09 -6.48
CA ASN A 10 1.88 -5.76 -6.76
C ASN A 10 2.60 -5.07 -7.93
N ARG A 11 3.72 -5.62 -8.40
CA ARG A 11 4.59 -5.07 -9.46
C ARG A 11 5.08 -3.67 -9.11
N VAL A 12 5.61 -3.54 -7.89
CA VAL A 12 6.12 -2.29 -7.34
C VAL A 12 7.52 -2.52 -6.77
N ARG A 13 8.38 -1.53 -6.92
CA ARG A 13 9.67 -1.45 -6.22
C ARG A 13 9.66 -0.26 -5.29
N TYR A 14 10.14 -0.48 -4.07
CA TYR A 14 10.17 0.53 -3.02
C TYR A 14 11.59 0.90 -2.66
N ALA A 15 11.84 2.18 -2.41
CA ALA A 15 12.99 2.68 -1.65
C ALA A 15 12.48 3.45 -0.44
N PHE A 16 13.16 3.30 0.69
CA PHE A 16 12.75 3.88 1.96
C PHE A 16 13.78 4.87 2.48
N GLN A 17 13.30 5.99 3.00
CA GLN A 17 14.11 6.96 3.71
C GLN A 17 13.39 7.41 4.99
N ARG A 18 14.06 7.30 6.14
CA ARG A 18 13.54 7.84 7.40
C ARG A 18 13.74 9.33 7.47
N ASP A 19 12.71 10.02 7.98
CA ASP A 19 12.71 11.46 8.24
C ASP A 19 12.10 11.67 9.65
N GLY A 20 12.94 11.52 10.69
CA GLY A 20 12.49 11.47 12.07
C GLY A 20 11.51 10.32 12.32
N GLU A 21 10.31 10.65 12.80
CA GLU A 21 9.23 9.68 13.01
C GLU A 21 8.47 9.33 11.73
N ASN A 22 8.77 10.01 10.62
CA ASN A 22 8.08 9.84 9.35
C ASN A 22 8.86 8.89 8.42
N LEU A 23 8.21 8.48 7.35
CA LEU A 23 8.78 7.64 6.30
C LEU A 23 8.52 8.26 4.94
N ILE A 24 9.56 8.37 4.13
CA ILE A 24 9.44 8.64 2.71
C ILE A 24 9.56 7.30 1.98
N VAL A 25 8.60 7.00 1.13
CA VAL A 25 8.55 5.80 0.29
C VAL A 25 8.56 6.23 -1.16
N ASP A 26 9.66 5.99 -1.86
CA ASP A 26 9.71 6.14 -3.30
C ASP A 26 9.26 4.83 -3.95
N CYS A 27 8.29 4.92 -4.85
CA CYS A 27 7.68 3.79 -5.52
C CYS A 27 7.92 3.87 -7.02
N ALA A 28 8.47 2.81 -7.61
CA ALA A 28 8.41 2.60 -9.05
C ALA A 28 7.34 1.54 -9.33
N VAL A 29 6.26 1.93 -9.99
CA VAL A 29 5.10 1.10 -10.28
C VAL A 29 5.12 0.70 -11.74
N ASP A 30 5.36 -0.57 -12.02
CA ASP A 30 5.38 -1.09 -13.39
C ASP A 30 4.01 -0.93 -14.07
N SER A 31 3.98 -0.96 -15.40
CA SER A 31 2.72 -1.02 -16.15
C SER A 31 1.85 -2.19 -15.66
N GLY A 32 0.60 -1.93 -15.27
CA GLY A 32 -0.30 -2.90 -14.66
C GLY A 32 -0.01 -3.22 -13.19
N GLY A 33 0.96 -2.55 -12.56
CA GLY A 33 1.18 -2.63 -11.11
C GLY A 33 0.13 -1.87 -10.33
N SER A 34 -0.08 -2.24 -9.06
CA SER A 34 -1.10 -1.61 -8.22
C SER A 34 -0.82 -1.78 -6.73
N LEU A 35 -1.33 -0.85 -5.95
CA LEU A 35 -1.54 -1.03 -4.51
C LEU A 35 -3.05 -1.15 -4.29
N PRO A 36 -3.55 -2.33 -3.87
CA PRO A 36 -4.96 -2.56 -3.63
C PRO A 36 -5.55 -1.58 -2.61
N ALA A 37 -6.87 -1.36 -2.67
CA ALA A 37 -7.54 -0.48 -1.74
C ALA A 37 -7.35 -0.94 -0.28
N HIS A 38 -6.89 -0.04 0.56
CA HIS A 38 -6.62 -0.25 1.98
C HIS A 38 -6.79 1.06 2.76
N ARG A 39 -6.63 1.00 4.08
CA ARG A 39 -6.66 2.19 4.95
C ARG A 39 -5.67 2.07 6.09
N HIS A 40 -5.20 3.20 6.57
CA HIS A 40 -4.34 3.32 7.74
C HIS A 40 -5.07 4.06 8.85
N PRO A 41 -5.34 3.43 10.00
CA PRO A 41 -6.16 4.07 11.05
C PRO A 41 -5.48 5.24 11.77
N ARG A 42 -4.15 5.35 11.69
CA ARG A 42 -3.36 6.33 12.44
C ARG A 42 -2.27 7.04 11.64
N GLN A 43 -2.29 6.91 10.32
CA GLN A 43 -1.28 7.50 9.43
C GLN A 43 -1.96 8.45 8.45
N VAL A 44 -1.28 9.55 8.16
CA VAL A 44 -1.59 10.44 7.05
C VAL A 44 -0.57 10.17 5.96
N GLU A 45 -1.01 10.05 4.74
CA GLU A 45 -0.15 9.86 3.57
C GLU A 45 -0.27 11.04 2.62
N ARG A 46 0.87 11.44 2.06
CA ARG A 46 0.97 12.50 1.05
C ARG A 46 1.64 11.93 -0.18
N TRP A 47 0.84 11.77 -1.23
CA TRP A 47 1.27 11.16 -2.49
C TRP A 47 1.53 12.19 -3.56
N SER A 48 2.68 12.09 -4.22
CA SER A 48 3.04 12.90 -5.39
C SER A 48 3.47 11.97 -6.52
N VAL A 49 2.96 12.22 -7.73
CA VAL A 49 3.47 11.57 -8.94
C VAL A 49 4.69 12.36 -9.43
N LEU A 50 5.84 11.71 -9.49
CA LEU A 50 7.09 12.32 -9.96
C LEU A 50 7.23 12.20 -11.48
N ASP A 51 6.85 11.05 -12.03
CA ASP A 51 6.80 10.78 -13.47
C ASP A 51 5.71 9.75 -13.79
N GLY A 52 5.12 9.86 -14.97
CA GLY A 52 4.06 8.98 -15.43
C GLY A 52 2.66 9.43 -14.99
N GLN A 53 1.74 8.47 -15.02
CA GLN A 53 0.34 8.67 -14.61
C GLN A 53 -0.16 7.47 -13.83
N ILE A 54 -1.00 7.73 -12.84
CA ILE A 54 -1.59 6.72 -11.95
C ILE A 54 -3.09 6.96 -11.85
N ARG A 55 -3.88 5.90 -11.90
CA ARG A 55 -5.26 5.95 -11.42
C ARG A 55 -5.21 5.86 -9.90
N PHE A 56 -5.55 6.96 -9.24
CA PHE A 56 -5.58 7.08 -7.79
C PHE A 56 -7.01 7.03 -7.28
N ARG A 57 -7.26 6.16 -6.31
CA ARG A 57 -8.53 6.04 -5.60
C ARG A 57 -8.42 6.68 -4.24
N LEU A 58 -9.38 7.54 -3.91
CA LEU A 58 -9.55 8.15 -2.59
C LEU A 58 -11.02 8.05 -2.18
N GLY A 59 -11.31 7.22 -1.18
CA GLY A 59 -12.68 6.86 -0.82
C GLY A 59 -13.43 6.24 -2.02
N ASN A 60 -14.51 6.87 -2.42
CA ASN A 60 -15.33 6.44 -3.55
C ASN A 60 -14.99 7.13 -4.88
N THR A 61 -13.95 7.97 -4.89
CA THR A 61 -13.56 8.73 -6.08
C THR A 61 -12.30 8.15 -6.68
N GLU A 62 -12.28 7.99 -7.99
CA GLU A 62 -11.08 7.64 -8.76
C GLU A 62 -10.72 8.76 -9.73
N ARG A 63 -9.44 9.08 -9.83
CA ARG A 63 -8.91 10.08 -10.76
C ARG A 63 -7.63 9.57 -11.39
N LEU A 64 -7.42 9.91 -12.65
CA LEU A 64 -6.10 9.78 -13.28
C LEU A 64 -5.30 11.03 -12.90
N ILE A 65 -4.14 10.81 -12.26
CA ILE A 65 -3.26 11.88 -11.79
C ILE A 65 -1.85 11.71 -12.34
N GLY A 66 -1.17 12.83 -12.53
CA GLY A 66 0.22 12.91 -12.98
C GLY A 66 0.98 13.98 -12.19
N SER A 67 2.19 14.30 -12.60
CA SER A 67 3.07 15.25 -11.89
C SER A 67 2.52 16.68 -11.78
N ALA A 68 1.61 17.08 -12.67
CA ALA A 68 0.98 18.41 -12.66
C ALA A 68 -0.20 18.53 -11.65
N ASP A 69 -0.71 17.42 -11.12
CA ASP A 69 -1.88 17.42 -10.23
C ASP A 69 -1.56 17.77 -8.77
N GLY A 70 -0.27 17.92 -8.44
CA GLY A 70 0.18 18.22 -7.10
C GLY A 70 0.08 17.03 -6.14
N GLU A 71 0.00 17.32 -4.86
CA GLU A 71 0.00 16.33 -3.79
C GLU A 71 -1.43 15.87 -3.45
N MET A 72 -1.60 14.55 -3.36
CA MET A 72 -2.84 13.91 -2.90
C MET A 72 -2.71 13.56 -1.42
N VAL A 73 -3.53 14.17 -0.57
CA VAL A 73 -3.50 13.92 0.88
C VAL A 73 -4.55 12.86 1.24
N VAL A 74 -4.09 11.79 1.86
CA VAL A 74 -4.92 10.72 2.42
C VAL A 74 -4.91 10.86 3.94
N THR A 75 -6.04 11.27 4.50
CA THR A 75 -6.18 11.35 5.96
C THR A 75 -6.34 9.95 6.57
N SER A 76 -6.08 9.85 7.87
CA SER A 76 -6.26 8.59 8.60
C SER A 76 -7.65 8.00 8.39
N ASP A 77 -7.73 6.67 8.39
CA ASP A 77 -8.95 5.87 8.22
C ASP A 77 -9.71 6.08 6.90
N THR A 78 -9.03 6.61 5.88
CA THR A 78 -9.59 6.80 4.54
C THR A 78 -9.15 5.67 3.61
N ASP A 79 -10.12 5.03 2.93
CA ASP A 79 -9.83 4.03 1.89
C ASP A 79 -9.11 4.68 0.72
N HIS A 80 -8.01 4.10 0.31
CA HIS A 80 -7.24 4.56 -0.83
C HIS A 80 -6.50 3.42 -1.51
N GLY A 81 -6.06 3.66 -2.72
CA GLY A 81 -5.29 2.71 -3.52
C GLY A 81 -4.87 3.34 -4.84
N LEU A 82 -4.03 2.65 -5.58
CA LEU A 82 -3.59 3.13 -6.88
C LEU A 82 -3.36 1.99 -7.87
N ALA A 83 -3.43 2.31 -9.15
CA ALA A 83 -3.11 1.39 -10.23
C ALA A 83 -2.42 2.13 -11.38
N ASN A 84 -1.33 1.58 -11.87
CA ASN A 84 -0.70 2.06 -13.08
C ASN A 84 -1.41 1.45 -14.30
N VAL A 85 -2.27 2.23 -14.92
CA VAL A 85 -3.02 1.84 -16.13
C VAL A 85 -2.35 2.32 -17.42
N SER A 86 -1.17 2.94 -17.31
CA SER A 86 -0.39 3.38 -18.45
C SER A 86 0.46 2.22 -19.02
N GLY A 87 0.94 2.39 -20.24
CA GLY A 87 1.83 1.42 -20.89
C GLY A 87 3.29 1.47 -20.43
N ARG A 88 3.63 2.33 -19.46
CA ARG A 88 5.00 2.55 -18.96
C ARG A 88 5.05 2.60 -17.44
N GLU A 89 6.24 2.48 -16.89
CA GLU A 89 6.48 2.65 -15.45
C GLU A 89 6.10 4.08 -14.99
N ALA A 90 5.59 4.18 -13.77
CA ALA A 90 5.33 5.44 -13.10
C ALA A 90 6.13 5.53 -11.79
N HIS A 91 6.60 6.74 -11.48
CA HIS A 91 7.36 7.02 -10.27
C HIS A 91 6.56 7.91 -9.34
N LEU A 92 6.44 7.48 -8.09
CA LEU A 92 5.70 8.19 -7.05
C LEU A 92 6.54 8.35 -5.80
N ARG A 93 6.20 9.37 -5.02
CA ARG A 93 6.69 9.54 -3.65
C ARG A 93 5.51 9.60 -2.71
N CYS A 94 5.58 8.84 -1.63
CA CYS A 94 4.66 8.93 -0.51
C CYS A 94 5.40 9.35 0.75
N ARG A 95 4.94 10.40 1.43
CA ARG A 95 5.35 10.75 2.79
C ARG A 95 4.29 10.24 3.75
N VAL A 96 4.70 9.43 4.72
CA VAL A 96 3.83 8.78 5.71
C VAL A 96 4.11 9.32 7.10
N GLU A 97 3.09 9.80 7.76
CA GLU A 97 3.16 10.52 9.05
C GLU A 97 2.14 9.97 10.06
N PRO A 98 2.59 9.36 11.17
CA PRO A 98 3.93 8.82 11.44
C PRO A 98 4.19 7.51 10.67
N ALA A 99 5.46 7.13 10.53
CA ALA A 99 5.85 5.92 9.82
C ALA A 99 5.31 4.63 10.46
N LEU A 100 5.25 4.59 11.78
CA LEU A 100 4.94 3.39 12.57
C LEU A 100 5.76 2.18 12.07
N ARG A 101 5.10 1.08 11.70
CA ARG A 101 5.74 -0.14 11.20
C ARG A 101 5.56 -0.35 9.69
N LEU A 102 5.19 0.70 8.93
CA LEU A 102 4.85 0.55 7.52
C LEU A 102 6.01 -0.01 6.69
N GLN A 103 7.25 0.45 6.93
CA GLN A 103 8.42 -0.08 6.23
C GLN A 103 8.54 -1.59 6.42
N ALA A 104 8.53 -2.07 7.66
CA ALA A 104 8.62 -3.51 7.95
C ALA A 104 7.45 -4.29 7.32
N PHE A 105 6.24 -3.72 7.32
CA PHE A 105 5.08 -4.31 6.65
C PHE A 105 5.32 -4.51 5.15
N LEU A 106 5.82 -3.48 4.45
CA LEU A 106 6.08 -3.54 3.01
C LEU A 106 7.24 -4.50 2.68
N GLU A 107 8.31 -4.50 3.49
CA GLU A 107 9.46 -5.39 3.32
C GLU A 107 9.07 -6.86 3.51
N GLU A 108 8.33 -7.19 4.58
CA GLU A 108 7.87 -8.56 4.86
C GLU A 108 6.87 -9.05 3.80
N SER A 109 5.94 -8.17 3.38
CA SER A 109 4.98 -8.45 2.32
C SER A 109 5.67 -8.77 0.99
N ALA A 110 6.63 -7.93 0.60
CA ALA A 110 7.42 -8.13 -0.61
C ALA A 110 8.29 -9.39 -0.56
N ALA A 111 8.86 -9.71 0.61
CA ALA A 111 9.61 -10.96 0.81
C ALA A 111 8.71 -12.18 0.56
N ALA A 112 7.53 -12.23 1.15
CA ALA A 112 6.56 -13.30 0.95
C ALA A 112 6.09 -13.41 -0.51
N ALA A 113 5.97 -12.29 -1.20
CA ALA A 113 5.65 -12.26 -2.63
C ALA A 113 6.77 -12.90 -3.48
N ARG A 114 8.04 -12.61 -3.16
CA ARG A 114 9.21 -13.22 -3.81
C ARG A 114 9.32 -14.72 -3.53
N GLU A 115 8.96 -15.16 -2.34
CA GLU A 115 8.90 -16.58 -1.96
C GLU A 115 7.69 -17.32 -2.56
N ARG A 116 6.90 -16.65 -3.39
CA ARG A 116 5.71 -17.19 -4.06
C ARG A 116 4.64 -17.73 -3.10
N LEU A 117 4.56 -17.16 -1.90
CA LEU A 117 3.50 -17.50 -0.95
C LEU A 117 2.13 -17.00 -1.36
N PHE A 118 2.07 -16.16 -2.40
CA PHE A 118 0.85 -15.61 -2.98
C PHE A 118 0.73 -15.88 -4.47
N THR A 119 -0.51 -15.90 -4.95
CA THR A 119 -0.82 -15.88 -6.38
C THR A 119 -0.62 -14.47 -6.94
N ALA A 120 -0.63 -14.33 -8.27
CA ALA A 120 -0.63 -13.01 -8.92
C ALA A 120 -1.84 -12.13 -8.55
N ARG A 121 -2.89 -12.70 -7.95
CA ARG A 121 -4.05 -11.98 -7.43
C ARG A 121 -3.94 -11.65 -5.92
N GLY A 122 -2.79 -11.89 -5.31
CA GLY A 122 -2.55 -11.64 -3.89
C GLY A 122 -3.23 -12.65 -2.94
N LEU A 123 -3.73 -13.78 -3.45
CA LEU A 123 -4.32 -14.82 -2.61
C LEU A 123 -3.24 -15.77 -2.07
N PRO A 124 -3.33 -16.22 -0.80
CA PRO A 124 -2.39 -17.17 -0.24
C PRO A 124 -2.32 -18.49 -1.05
N ARG A 125 -1.12 -19.03 -1.24
CA ARG A 125 -0.88 -20.31 -1.88
C ARG A 125 -0.75 -21.42 -0.85
N GLY A 126 -1.68 -22.36 -0.88
CA GLY A 126 -1.63 -23.56 -0.04
C GLY A 126 -1.53 -23.25 1.47
N LEU A 127 -1.12 -24.23 2.24
CA LEU A 127 -1.02 -24.11 3.70
C LEU A 127 0.10 -23.13 4.12
N ALA A 128 1.21 -23.09 3.40
CA ALA A 128 2.34 -22.19 3.72
C ALA A 128 1.92 -20.73 3.59
N GLY A 129 1.30 -20.34 2.47
CA GLY A 129 0.79 -18.99 2.28
C GLY A 129 -0.32 -18.63 3.27
N ALA A 130 -1.23 -19.56 3.57
CA ALA A 130 -2.29 -19.33 4.54
C ALA A 130 -1.75 -19.11 5.96
N ARG A 131 -0.80 -19.91 6.41
CA ARG A 131 -0.12 -19.75 7.71
C ARG A 131 0.63 -18.43 7.81
N TRP A 132 1.39 -18.09 6.77
CA TRP A 132 2.10 -16.82 6.71
C TRP A 132 1.11 -15.65 6.81
N ALA A 133 0.03 -15.65 6.02
CA ALA A 133 -0.98 -14.61 6.03
C ALA A 133 -1.64 -14.44 7.41
N ALA A 134 -1.97 -15.53 8.09
CA ALA A 134 -2.54 -15.49 9.45
C ALA A 134 -1.57 -14.82 10.44
N THR A 135 -0.30 -15.24 10.48
CA THR A 135 0.72 -14.66 11.36
C THR A 135 1.00 -13.19 11.03
N PHE A 136 1.02 -12.85 9.75
CA PHE A 136 1.22 -11.49 9.28
C PHE A 136 0.07 -10.57 9.71
N LEU A 137 -1.17 -11.01 9.54
CA LEU A 137 -2.35 -10.27 9.98
C LEU A 137 -2.38 -10.07 11.51
N GLU A 138 -2.02 -11.07 12.30
CA GLU A 138 -1.90 -10.91 13.76
C GLU A 138 -0.86 -9.84 14.15
N ARG A 139 0.26 -9.79 13.42
CA ARG A 139 1.35 -8.85 13.70
C ARG A 139 1.01 -7.42 13.34
N TYR A 140 0.26 -7.18 12.26
CA TYR A 140 0.00 -5.86 11.71
C TYR A 140 -1.44 -5.37 11.86
N ALA A 141 -2.42 -6.28 12.08
CA ALA A 141 -3.78 -5.88 12.36
C ALA A 141 -3.86 -5.23 13.75
N THR A 142 -4.16 -3.96 13.80
CA THR A 142 -4.52 -3.31 15.05
C THR A 142 -5.88 -3.84 15.51
N ARG A 143 -5.99 -4.30 16.75
CA ARG A 143 -7.22 -4.85 17.34
C ARG A 143 -8.50 -4.00 17.15
N GLN A 144 -8.35 -2.73 16.81
CA GLN A 144 -9.47 -1.81 16.58
C GLN A 144 -10.21 -1.99 15.24
N SER A 145 -9.58 -2.55 14.22
CA SER A 145 -10.22 -2.72 12.91
C SER A 145 -11.27 -3.84 12.87
N PHE A 146 -11.23 -4.79 13.80
CA PHE A 146 -12.17 -5.92 13.85
C PHE A 146 -13.44 -5.67 14.69
N LEU A 147 -13.42 -4.70 15.60
CA LEU A 147 -14.57 -4.43 16.49
C LEU A 147 -15.63 -3.54 15.85
N ASN A 148 -15.30 -2.74 14.82
CA ASN A 148 -16.27 -1.85 14.18
C ASN A 148 -17.18 -2.49 13.13
N ARG A 149 -16.96 -3.77 12.76
CA ARG A 149 -17.85 -4.48 11.82
C ARG A 149 -19.06 -5.15 12.48
N ARG A 150 -19.11 -5.22 13.81
CA ARG A 150 -20.23 -5.89 14.52
C ARG A 150 -21.34 -4.97 15.01
N ASN A 151 -21.16 -3.64 14.92
CA ASN A 151 -22.14 -2.70 15.47
C ASN A 151 -22.98 -1.94 14.43
N SER A 152 -22.95 -2.32 13.14
CA SER A 152 -23.80 -1.72 12.12
C SER A 152 -25.00 -2.56 11.70
N CYS A 153 -25.36 -3.56 12.49
CA CYS A 153 -26.62 -4.29 12.36
C CYS A 153 -27.35 -4.30 13.69
N SER A 154 -28.02 -3.23 14.04
CA SER A 154 -29.19 -3.22 14.93
C SER A 154 -29.78 -1.83 14.99
N ALA A 155 -30.89 -1.63 14.34
CA ALA A 155 -32.04 -1.00 14.95
C ALA A 155 -33.18 -0.87 13.95
N PRO A 156 -34.39 -0.90 14.46
CA PRO A 156 -35.61 -1.21 13.74
C PRO A 156 -36.07 -0.12 12.82
#